data_aa8a6849013b978deb5610ef1c990190
#
_entry.id   aa8a6849013b978deb5610ef1c990190
#
_cell.length_a   1.000
_cell.length_b   1.000
_cell.length_c   1.000
_cell.angle_alpha   90.00
_cell.angle_beta   90.00
_cell.angle_gamma   90.00
#
_symmetry.space_group_name_H-M   'P 1'
#
loop_
_entity.id
_entity.type
_entity.pdbx_description
1 polymer ?
#
loop_
_entity_poly.entity_id
_entity_poly.type
_entity_poly.pdbx_seq_one_letter_code
_entity_poly.pdbx_strand_id
1 'polypeptide(L)'
;MAKIFSTRVYLFLPILTLVFGLICTTQGVNLFIAFAPIMVMMAFAMGLDSITGASIILLGGAIGFSTGPLNINTTIVAQKIAGLPLYSGVGYRFICFAVFYVITNIYLIRYALKIQKHPELSPMYELDKTSEFRDAADLDSFGNLDARKILIMLV
;
A
#
# COMPACT_ATOMS: atom_id res chain seq x y z
N MET A 1 11.32 -15.28 11.75
CA MET A 1 10.05 -14.85 11.11
C MET A 1 10.26 -14.14 9.77
N ALA A 2 11.25 -13.29 9.61
CA ALA A 2 11.53 -12.58 8.32
C ALA A 2 11.65 -13.52 7.10
N LYS A 3 12.24 -14.70 7.24
CA LYS A 3 12.38 -15.67 6.12
C LYS A 3 11.05 -16.21 5.57
N ILE A 4 9.98 -16.24 6.35
CA ILE A 4 8.67 -16.74 5.90
C ILE A 4 7.93 -15.67 5.08
N PHE A 5 8.14 -14.40 5.40
CA PHE A 5 7.53 -13.28 4.67
C PHE A 5 8.26 -12.95 3.37
N SER A 6 9.59 -13.11 3.30
CA SER A 6 10.36 -12.86 2.07
C SER A 6 9.95 -13.80 0.92
N THR A 7 9.44 -14.99 1.23
CA THR A 7 9.01 -15.98 0.22
C THR A 7 7.61 -15.66 -0.35
N ARG A 8 6.84 -14.74 0.26
CA ARG A 8 5.46 -14.46 -0.13
C ARG A 8 5.20 -13.01 -0.57
N VAL A 9 6.24 -12.29 -1.01
CA VAL A 9 6.13 -10.91 -1.52
C VAL A 9 5.05 -10.79 -2.61
N TYR A 10 4.99 -11.77 -3.52
CA TYR A 10 4.02 -11.81 -4.62
C TYR A 10 2.55 -11.97 -4.16
N LEU A 11 2.32 -12.39 -2.92
CA LEU A 11 0.97 -12.47 -2.34
C LEU A 11 0.66 -11.26 -1.47
N PHE A 12 1.65 -10.80 -0.70
CA PHE A 12 1.50 -9.71 0.25
C PHE A 12 1.24 -8.37 -0.43
N LEU A 13 2.02 -8.03 -1.47
CA LEU A 13 1.86 -6.77 -2.20
C LEU A 13 0.46 -6.61 -2.82
N PRO A 14 -0.08 -7.61 -3.59
CA PRO A 14 -1.42 -7.48 -4.14
C PRO A 14 -2.51 -7.37 -3.07
N ILE A 15 -2.40 -8.13 -1.99
CA ILE A 15 -3.41 -8.07 -0.92
C ILE A 15 -3.46 -6.66 -0.32
N LEU A 16 -2.31 -6.09 0.04
CA LEU A 16 -2.26 -4.74 0.63
C LEU A 16 -2.71 -3.66 -0.36
N THR A 17 -2.23 -3.69 -1.61
CA THR A 17 -2.68 -2.74 -2.63
C THR A 17 -4.17 -2.86 -2.91
N LEU A 18 -4.74 -4.08 -2.83
CA LEU A 18 -6.19 -4.29 -2.96
C LEU A 18 -6.95 -3.66 -1.79
N VAL A 19 -6.50 -3.92 -0.56
CA VAL A 19 -7.14 -3.36 0.64
C VAL A 19 -7.15 -1.84 0.60
N PHE A 20 -5.99 -1.21 0.38
CA PHE A 20 -5.91 0.25 0.25
C PHE A 20 -6.70 0.77 -0.95
N GLY A 21 -6.65 0.07 -2.09
CA GLY A 21 -7.44 0.41 -3.28
C GLY A 21 -8.94 0.40 -2.99
N LEU A 22 -9.46 -0.66 -2.37
CA LEU A 22 -10.88 -0.78 -2.05
C LEU A 22 -11.34 0.29 -1.04
N ILE A 23 -10.56 0.57 0.00
CA ILE A 23 -10.90 1.60 0.96
C ILE A 23 -10.90 2.98 0.26
N CYS A 24 -9.94 3.25 -0.62
CA CYS A 24 -9.85 4.50 -1.38
C CYS A 24 -10.95 4.64 -2.45
N THR A 25 -11.70 3.59 -2.78
CA THR A 25 -12.90 3.77 -3.62
C THR A 25 -13.98 4.60 -2.95
N THR A 26 -13.98 4.70 -1.64
CA THR A 26 -14.96 5.47 -0.85
C THR A 26 -14.35 6.73 -0.25
N GLN A 27 -13.09 6.65 0.16
CA GLN A 27 -12.38 7.72 0.86
C GLN A 27 -11.29 8.36 -0.03
N GLY A 28 -10.80 9.53 0.36
CA GLY A 28 -9.67 10.16 -0.31
C GLY A 28 -8.33 9.52 0.05
N VAL A 29 -7.36 9.57 -0.86
CA VAL A 29 -6.00 9.02 -0.67
C VAL A 29 -5.29 9.64 0.54
N ASN A 30 -5.57 10.91 0.85
CA ASN A 30 -4.90 11.67 1.90
C ASN A 30 -5.02 11.03 3.30
N LEU A 31 -6.11 10.29 3.55
CA LEU A 31 -6.31 9.61 4.83
C LEU A 31 -5.22 8.56 5.12
N PHE A 32 -4.64 7.99 4.06
CA PHE A 32 -3.69 6.87 4.19
C PHE A 32 -2.23 7.29 4.19
N ILE A 33 -1.91 8.57 3.96
CA ILE A 33 -0.53 9.08 4.00
C ILE A 33 0.09 8.81 5.38
N ALA A 34 -0.69 8.91 6.45
CA ALA A 34 -0.24 8.61 7.80
C ALA A 34 0.24 7.15 8.00
N PHE A 35 -0.23 6.22 7.16
CA PHE A 35 0.21 4.83 7.19
C PHE A 35 1.48 4.56 6.39
N ALA A 36 1.99 5.56 5.64
CA ALA A 36 3.18 5.39 4.81
C ALA A 36 4.42 4.92 5.60
N PRO A 37 4.75 5.48 6.78
CA PRO A 37 5.88 4.99 7.57
C PRO A 37 5.76 3.50 7.93
N ILE A 38 4.56 3.07 8.31
CA ILE A 38 4.30 1.68 8.69
C ILE A 38 4.53 0.74 7.49
N MET A 39 4.05 1.13 6.30
CA MET A 39 4.25 0.33 5.09
C MET A 39 5.72 0.29 4.65
N VAL A 40 6.46 1.37 4.84
CA VAL A 40 7.92 1.40 4.61
C VAL A 40 8.64 0.46 5.56
N MET A 41 8.34 0.50 6.86
CA MET A 41 8.90 -0.45 7.83
C MET A 41 8.58 -1.91 7.49
N MET A 42 7.34 -2.19 7.06
CA MET A 42 6.96 -3.52 6.62
C MET A 42 7.72 -3.96 5.36
N ALA A 43 7.96 -3.05 4.42
CA ALA A 43 8.75 -3.33 3.22
C ALA A 43 10.20 -3.67 3.60
N PHE A 44 10.82 -2.92 4.50
CA PHE A 44 12.17 -3.22 5.01
C PHE A 44 12.24 -4.57 5.71
N ALA A 45 11.27 -4.90 6.56
CA ALA A 45 11.20 -6.21 7.22
C ALA A 45 11.10 -7.38 6.21
N MET A 46 10.64 -7.12 4.99
CA MET A 46 10.55 -8.09 3.89
C MET A 46 11.78 -8.07 2.97
N GLY A 47 12.79 -7.24 3.26
CA GLY A 47 13.99 -7.08 2.42
C GLY A 47 13.73 -6.29 1.13
N LEU A 48 12.74 -5.41 1.14
CA LEU A 48 12.39 -4.49 0.05
C LEU A 48 12.88 -3.07 0.39
N ASP A 49 12.68 -2.15 -0.53
CA ASP A 49 13.04 -0.74 -0.39
C ASP A 49 11.87 0.15 0.07
N SER A 50 12.18 1.39 0.45
CA SER A 50 11.18 2.39 0.86
C SER A 50 10.20 2.73 -0.27
N ILE A 51 10.66 2.70 -1.54
CA ILE A 51 9.81 2.95 -2.71
C ILE A 51 8.70 1.90 -2.78
N THR A 52 9.02 0.62 -2.56
CA THR A 52 8.00 -0.45 -2.56
C THR A 52 6.97 -0.22 -1.46
N GLY A 53 7.42 0.13 -0.24
CA GLY A 53 6.52 0.44 0.87
C GLY A 53 5.58 1.59 0.58
N ALA A 54 6.12 2.71 0.10
CA ALA A 54 5.34 3.89 -0.28
C ALA A 54 4.38 3.58 -1.45
N SER A 55 4.84 2.79 -2.43
CA SER A 55 4.05 2.42 -3.60
C SER A 55 2.78 1.63 -3.28
N ILE A 56 2.77 0.82 -2.22
CA ILE A 56 1.56 0.09 -1.78
C ILE A 56 0.41 1.07 -1.54
N ILE A 57 0.69 2.15 -0.80
CA ILE A 57 -0.33 3.15 -0.45
C ILE A 57 -0.63 4.06 -1.64
N LEU A 58 0.41 4.61 -2.27
CA LEU A 58 0.23 5.59 -3.32
C LEU A 58 -0.45 5.00 -4.54
N LEU A 59 0.01 3.84 -5.03
CA LEU A 59 -0.58 3.20 -6.20
C LEU A 59 -1.93 2.54 -5.87
N GLY A 60 -2.04 1.84 -4.73
CA GLY A 60 -3.32 1.28 -4.29
C GLY A 60 -4.36 2.37 -4.11
N GLY A 61 -4.00 3.43 -3.40
CA GLY A 61 -4.87 4.58 -3.19
C GLY A 61 -5.24 5.31 -4.47
N ALA A 62 -4.26 5.55 -5.36
CA ALA A 62 -4.50 6.23 -6.64
C ALA A 62 -5.47 5.45 -7.53
N ILE A 63 -5.35 4.12 -7.61
CA ILE A 63 -6.26 3.27 -8.37
C ILE A 63 -7.68 3.40 -7.82
N GLY A 64 -7.86 3.22 -6.51
CA GLY A 64 -9.18 3.30 -5.87
C GLY A 64 -9.82 4.66 -6.05
N PHE A 65 -9.06 5.74 -5.85
CA PHE A 65 -9.55 7.10 -5.95
C PHE A 65 -9.85 7.51 -7.40
N SER A 66 -8.96 7.21 -8.37
CA SER A 66 -9.10 7.63 -9.77
C SER A 66 -10.24 6.91 -10.49
N THR A 67 -10.43 5.63 -10.23
CA THR A 67 -11.56 4.87 -10.79
C THR A 67 -12.86 5.19 -10.06
N GLY A 68 -12.77 5.53 -8.77
CA GLY A 68 -13.83 6.05 -7.92
C GLY A 68 -15.18 5.34 -8.01
N PRO A 69 -15.25 3.97 -7.97
CA PRO A 69 -16.53 3.27 -8.13
C PRO A 69 -17.59 3.76 -7.16
N LEU A 70 -17.19 4.02 -5.93
CA LEU A 70 -18.07 4.43 -4.84
C LEU A 70 -17.68 5.79 -4.25
N ASN A 71 -16.85 6.57 -4.94
CA ASN A 71 -16.29 7.81 -4.39
C ASN A 71 -17.36 8.90 -4.29
N ILE A 72 -17.71 9.23 -3.04
CA ILE A 72 -18.72 10.23 -2.72
C ILE A 72 -18.21 11.63 -3.05
N ASN A 73 -16.94 11.90 -2.78
CA ASN A 73 -16.35 13.23 -2.86
C ASN A 73 -16.10 13.72 -4.29
N THR A 74 -15.92 12.82 -5.23
CA THR A 74 -15.64 13.17 -6.63
C THR A 74 -16.75 12.71 -7.55
N THR A 75 -16.95 11.41 -7.65
CA THR A 75 -17.87 10.80 -8.64
C THR A 75 -19.32 11.15 -8.37
N ILE A 76 -19.78 11.00 -7.13
CA ILE A 76 -21.19 11.25 -6.78
C ILE A 76 -21.50 12.74 -6.86
N VAL A 77 -20.57 13.59 -6.41
CA VAL A 77 -20.73 15.04 -6.54
C VAL A 77 -20.84 15.46 -8.01
N ALA A 78 -19.94 14.93 -8.86
CA ALA A 78 -19.98 15.23 -10.29
C ALA A 78 -21.29 14.75 -10.95
N GLN A 79 -21.76 13.55 -10.62
CA GLN A 79 -23.05 13.03 -11.12
C GLN A 79 -24.22 13.90 -10.67
N LYS A 80 -24.21 14.37 -9.41
CA LYS A 80 -25.25 15.24 -8.88
C LYS A 80 -25.30 16.59 -9.60
N ILE A 81 -24.13 17.18 -9.86
CA ILE A 81 -24.03 18.45 -10.62
C ILE A 81 -24.49 18.25 -12.06
N ALA A 82 -24.14 17.12 -12.69
CA ALA A 82 -24.52 16.80 -14.06
C ALA A 82 -25.99 16.34 -14.22
N GLY A 83 -26.76 16.22 -13.11
CA GLY A 83 -28.13 15.74 -13.17
C GLY A 83 -28.28 14.27 -13.55
N LEU A 84 -27.20 13.47 -13.39
CA LEU A 84 -27.19 12.04 -13.70
C LEU A 84 -27.67 11.21 -12.51
N PRO A 85 -28.24 10.01 -12.74
CA PRO A 85 -28.58 9.10 -11.67
C PRO A 85 -27.33 8.74 -10.86
N LEU A 86 -27.46 8.80 -9.52
CA LEU A 86 -26.35 8.47 -8.62
C LEU A 86 -25.91 7.01 -8.85
N TYR A 87 -24.61 6.78 -8.76
CA TYR A 87 -23.98 5.48 -9.03
C TYR A 87 -24.14 4.95 -10.45
N SER A 88 -24.61 5.76 -11.41
CA SER A 88 -24.62 5.34 -12.82
C SER A 88 -23.19 5.01 -13.29
N GLY A 89 -23.05 3.88 -14.01
CA GLY A 89 -21.76 3.42 -14.50
C GLY A 89 -20.82 2.78 -13.46
N VAL A 90 -21.29 2.45 -12.25
CA VAL A 90 -20.50 1.77 -11.21
C VAL A 90 -19.86 0.48 -11.74
N GLY A 91 -20.60 -0.35 -12.48
CA GLY A 91 -20.07 -1.59 -13.05
C GLY A 91 -18.87 -1.35 -13.97
N TYR A 92 -18.95 -0.35 -14.84
CA TYR A 92 -17.83 0.03 -15.71
C TYR A 92 -16.61 0.49 -14.91
N ARG A 93 -16.82 1.26 -13.84
CA ARG A 93 -15.72 1.73 -12.97
C ARG A 93 -15.04 0.60 -12.21
N PHE A 94 -15.80 -0.43 -11.79
CA PHE A 94 -15.20 -1.64 -11.20
C PHE A 94 -14.37 -2.42 -12.23
N ILE A 95 -14.77 -2.46 -13.49
CA ILE A 95 -13.94 -3.05 -14.56
C ILE A 95 -12.65 -2.24 -14.72
N CYS A 96 -12.73 -0.91 -14.77
CA CYS A 96 -11.55 -0.04 -14.83
C CYS A 96 -10.64 -0.25 -13.59
N PHE A 97 -11.21 -0.33 -12.39
CA PHE A 97 -10.47 -0.64 -11.17
C PHE A 97 -9.70 -1.95 -11.31
N ALA A 98 -10.36 -3.03 -11.74
CA ALA A 98 -9.74 -4.33 -11.90
C ALA A 98 -8.59 -4.31 -12.92
N VAL A 99 -8.77 -3.63 -14.05
CA VAL A 99 -7.73 -3.51 -15.10
C VAL A 99 -6.52 -2.75 -14.55
N PHE A 100 -6.72 -1.57 -13.97
CA PHE A 100 -5.61 -0.79 -13.40
C PHE A 100 -4.93 -1.52 -12.23
N TYR A 101 -5.72 -2.21 -11.41
CA TYR A 101 -5.19 -3.01 -10.32
C TYR A 101 -4.24 -4.11 -10.82
N VAL A 102 -4.66 -4.87 -11.82
CA VAL A 102 -3.82 -5.95 -12.39
C VAL A 102 -2.54 -5.39 -13.00
N ILE A 103 -2.63 -4.34 -13.82
CA ILE A 103 -1.46 -3.73 -14.47
C ILE A 103 -0.47 -3.22 -13.42
N THR A 104 -0.95 -2.50 -12.42
CA THR A 104 -0.11 -1.93 -11.36
C THR A 104 0.57 -3.03 -10.53
N ASN A 105 -0.16 -4.08 -10.17
CA ASN A 105 0.42 -5.17 -9.38
C ASN A 105 1.46 -5.99 -10.17
N ILE A 106 1.26 -6.19 -11.48
CA ILE A 106 2.29 -6.84 -12.32
C ILE A 106 3.58 -6.02 -12.29
N TYR A 107 3.49 -4.70 -12.41
CA TYR A 107 4.65 -3.82 -12.35
C TYR A 107 5.29 -3.83 -10.96
N LEU A 108 4.50 -3.66 -9.91
CA LEU A 108 4.98 -3.59 -8.52
C LEU A 108 5.65 -4.89 -8.08
N ILE A 109 5.07 -6.05 -8.42
CA ILE A 109 5.66 -7.35 -8.10
C ILE A 109 6.99 -7.55 -8.84
N ARG A 110 7.04 -7.21 -10.14
CA ARG A 110 8.29 -7.31 -10.91
C ARG A 110 9.38 -6.42 -10.33
N TYR A 111 9.04 -5.19 -9.95
CA TYR A 111 9.97 -4.26 -9.30
C TYR A 111 10.44 -4.82 -7.96
N ALA A 112 9.53 -5.21 -7.08
CA ALA A 112 9.85 -5.74 -5.75
C ALA A 112 10.74 -6.99 -5.81
N LEU A 113 10.47 -7.93 -6.72
CA LEU A 113 11.30 -9.12 -6.91
C LEU A 113 12.68 -8.79 -7.47
N LYS A 114 12.79 -7.76 -8.31
CA LYS A 114 14.08 -7.27 -8.80
C LYS A 114 14.92 -6.68 -7.67
N ILE A 115 14.33 -5.81 -6.85
CA ILE A 115 15.01 -5.18 -5.71
C ILE A 115 15.37 -6.22 -4.63
N GLN A 116 14.51 -7.19 -4.39
CA GLN A 116 14.79 -8.26 -3.43
C GLN A 116 16.03 -9.08 -3.81
N LYS A 117 16.29 -9.28 -5.12
CA LYS A 117 17.47 -9.98 -5.63
C LYS A 117 18.71 -9.08 -5.70
N HIS A 118 18.52 -7.83 -6.03
CA HIS A 118 19.56 -6.84 -6.29
C HIS A 118 19.19 -5.51 -5.61
N PRO A 119 19.38 -5.40 -4.28
CA PRO A 119 19.03 -4.20 -3.52
C PRO A 119 19.75 -2.94 -4.02
N GLU A 120 20.95 -3.10 -4.56
CA GLU A 120 21.77 -2.02 -5.11
C GLU A 120 21.13 -1.32 -6.34
N LEU A 121 20.14 -1.94 -6.96
CA LEU A 121 19.40 -1.35 -8.08
C LEU A 121 18.24 -0.42 -7.64
N SER A 122 18.00 -0.32 -6.34
CA SER A 122 17.04 0.63 -5.82
C SER A 122 17.60 2.05 -5.90
N PRO A 123 16.85 3.02 -6.45
CA PRO A 123 17.23 4.43 -6.43
C PRO A 123 17.42 5.00 -5.01
N MET A 124 16.81 4.37 -4.01
CA MET A 124 16.86 4.81 -2.61
C MET A 124 17.89 4.02 -1.77
N TYR A 125 18.68 3.14 -2.39
CA TYR A 125 19.57 2.20 -1.69
C TYR A 125 20.45 2.86 -0.63
N GLU A 126 21.12 3.97 -0.98
CA GLU A 126 22.02 4.69 -0.05
C GLU A 126 21.25 5.39 1.08
N LEU A 127 20.08 5.95 0.78
CA LEU A 127 19.22 6.61 1.77
C LEU A 127 18.55 5.58 2.70
N ASP A 128 18.13 4.45 2.14
CA ASP A 128 17.49 3.38 2.91
C ASP A 128 18.47 2.70 3.89
N LYS A 129 19.77 2.72 3.62
CA LYS A 129 20.79 2.22 4.57
C LYS A 129 20.88 3.05 5.84
N THR A 130 20.69 4.35 5.74
CA THR A 130 20.81 5.32 6.85
C THR A 130 19.44 5.69 7.43
N SER A 131 18.37 5.03 6.99
CA SER A 131 17.02 5.32 7.41
C SER A 131 16.72 4.75 8.80
N GLU A 132 16.25 5.60 9.73
CA GLU A 132 15.76 5.20 11.05
C GLU A 132 14.63 4.17 10.98
N PHE A 133 13.85 4.17 9.89
CA PHE A 133 12.78 3.18 9.67
C PHE A 133 13.33 1.78 9.43
N ARG A 134 14.57 1.64 8.95
CA ARG A 134 15.23 0.34 8.78
C ARG A 134 15.65 -0.23 10.12
N ASP A 135 16.20 0.60 11.00
CA ASP A 135 16.58 0.20 12.36
C ASP A 135 15.33 -0.18 13.18
N ALA A 136 14.22 0.55 12.98
CA ALA A 136 12.92 0.21 13.58
C ALA A 136 12.26 -1.05 12.96
N ALA A 137 12.59 -1.41 11.73
CA ALA A 137 12.10 -2.62 11.07
C ALA A 137 12.84 -3.89 11.50
N ASP A 138 13.99 -3.75 12.15
CA ASP A 138 14.75 -4.88 12.70
C ASP A 138 14.03 -5.41 13.95
N LEU A 139 13.09 -6.35 13.69
CA LEU A 139 12.19 -6.92 14.71
C LEU A 139 12.94 -7.66 15.83
N ASP A 140 14.23 -7.95 15.64
CA ASP A 140 15.10 -8.52 16.69
C ASP A 140 15.49 -7.47 17.74
N SER A 141 15.38 -6.16 17.43
CA SER A 141 15.56 -5.07 18.41
C SER A 141 14.36 -4.89 19.34
N PHE A 142 13.17 -5.32 18.92
CA PHE A 142 11.98 -5.42 19.77
C PHE A 142 12.02 -6.72 20.59
N GLY A 143 13.09 -6.92 21.35
CA GLY A 143 13.20 -8.01 22.30
C GLY A 143 11.95 -8.08 23.18
N ASN A 144 11.24 -9.22 23.15
CA ASN A 144 10.10 -9.57 24.00
C ASN A 144 9.17 -8.38 24.34
N LEU A 145 8.38 -7.98 23.35
CA LEU A 145 7.20 -7.18 23.62
C LEU A 145 6.25 -8.01 24.47
N ASP A 146 6.37 -7.81 25.78
CA ASP A 146 5.48 -8.39 26.76
C ASP A 146 4.05 -7.97 26.40
N ALA A 147 3.16 -8.94 26.17
CA ALA A 147 1.75 -8.69 25.81
C ALA A 147 1.08 -7.70 26.78
N ARG A 148 1.60 -7.61 28.01
CA ARG A 148 1.21 -6.62 29.03
C ARG A 148 1.53 -5.17 28.63
N LYS A 149 2.66 -4.91 27.96
CA LYS A 149 3.03 -3.56 27.54
C LYS A 149 2.19 -3.08 26.36
N ILE A 150 1.81 -4.01 25.45
CA ILE A 150 0.90 -3.72 24.36
C ILE A 150 -0.50 -3.37 24.89
N LEU A 151 -0.96 -4.07 25.92
CA LEU A 151 -2.27 -3.81 26.54
C LEU A 151 -2.31 -2.44 27.24
N ILE A 152 -1.21 -2.03 27.87
CA ILE A 152 -1.09 -0.72 28.54
C ILE A 152 -1.02 0.44 27.54
N MET A 153 -0.51 0.22 26.31
CA MET A 153 -0.48 1.25 25.26
C MET A 153 -1.85 1.41 24.53
N LEU A 154 -2.77 0.47 24.71
CA LEU A 154 -4.09 0.48 24.09
C LEU A 154 -5.19 1.06 24.98
N VAL A 155 -4.89 1.37 26.24
CA VAL A 155 -5.77 2.02 27.22
C VAL A 155 -5.35 3.46 27.44
#